data_5e9729f61813b6d27c8e4362da996f24
#
_entry.id   5e9729f61813b6d27c8e4362da996f24
#
_cell.length_a   1.000
_cell.length_b   1.000
_cell.length_c   1.000
_cell.angle_alpha   90.00
_cell.angle_beta   90.00
_cell.angle_gamma   90.00
#
_symmetry.space_group_name_H-M   'P 1'
#
loop_
_entity.id
_entity.type
_entity.pdbx_description
1 polymer ?
#
loop_
_entity_poly.entity_id
_entity_poly.type
_entity_poly.pdbx_seq_one_letter_code
_entity_poly.pdbx_strand_id
1 'polypeptide(L)'
;VLTITDKLSGCYNSALQGVMLYEDDHPGEKKIHVFNSLATSGLETLIAYEIRRLKDSGLPFEQVVEQVEDYIHNHTALYFCLESLDALKNNGRLFSLAATVIKKLKMKLICQRSSEGTISLAGQDFAAGRAITKMCDLIAKDVEGKDLSHRTLIISHVCCPEKANTIADKVREKCSFGNIIILKASGLNSLYASGGGVIVSYDK
;
A
#
# COMPACT_ATOMS: atom_id res chain seq x y z
N VAL A 1 5.71 7.02 14.97
CA VAL A 1 4.65 5.99 14.85
C VAL A 1 4.22 5.91 13.39
N LEU A 2 3.99 4.72 12.85
CA LEU A 2 3.46 4.53 11.50
C LEU A 2 2.13 3.79 11.60
N THR A 3 1.11 4.27 10.90
CA THR A 3 -0.23 3.64 10.90
C THR A 3 -0.73 3.40 9.49
N ILE A 4 -1.64 2.45 9.35
CA ILE A 4 -2.49 2.31 8.14
C ILE A 4 -3.22 3.62 7.86
N THR A 5 -3.61 3.84 6.61
CA THR A 5 -4.37 5.03 6.20
C THR A 5 -5.59 5.31 7.12
N ASP A 6 -5.78 6.56 7.48
CA ASP A 6 -6.92 7.05 8.26
C ASP A 6 -8.28 6.82 7.55
N LYS A 7 -8.25 6.61 6.22
CA LYS A 7 -9.46 6.34 5.42
C LYS A 7 -9.99 4.91 5.59
N LEU A 8 -9.18 3.99 6.11
CA LEU A 8 -9.57 2.60 6.33
C LEU A 8 -9.67 2.23 7.81
N SER A 9 -9.01 2.98 8.71
CA SER A 9 -8.93 2.66 10.14
C SER A 9 -8.81 3.90 11.02
N GLY A 10 -9.34 3.82 12.23
CA GLY A 10 -9.16 4.85 13.27
C GLY A 10 -7.77 4.84 13.93
N CYS A 11 -6.86 3.94 13.54
CA CYS A 11 -5.54 3.81 14.18
C CYS A 11 -4.74 5.11 14.17
N TYR A 12 -4.77 5.86 13.07
CA TYR A 12 -4.09 7.16 12.97
C TYR A 12 -4.59 8.15 14.03
N ASN A 13 -5.91 8.33 14.13
CA ASN A 13 -6.51 9.22 15.11
C ASN A 13 -6.24 8.76 16.56
N SER A 14 -6.29 7.44 16.81
CA SER A 14 -5.95 6.90 18.12
C SER A 14 -4.50 7.15 18.50
N ALA A 15 -3.57 7.03 17.54
CA ALA A 15 -2.17 7.33 17.76
C ALA A 15 -1.94 8.82 18.05
N LEU A 16 -2.61 9.72 17.32
CA LEU A 16 -2.56 11.18 17.60
C LEU A 16 -3.07 11.50 19.01
N GLN A 17 -4.18 10.91 19.42
CA GLN A 17 -4.69 11.08 20.79
C GLN A 17 -3.69 10.57 21.84
N GLY A 18 -3.06 9.43 21.58
CA GLY A 18 -2.02 8.90 22.45
C GLY A 18 -0.81 9.83 22.59
N VAL A 19 -0.41 10.49 21.49
CA VAL A 19 0.66 11.51 21.52
C VAL A 19 0.24 12.70 22.38
N MET A 20 -0.97 13.23 22.18
CA MET A 20 -1.49 14.36 22.97
C MET A 20 -1.50 14.04 24.46
N LEU A 21 -2.01 12.87 24.87
CA LEU A 21 -2.01 12.45 26.28
C LEU A 21 -0.59 12.32 26.85
N TYR A 22 0.34 11.80 26.04
CA TYR A 22 1.74 11.69 26.46
C TYR A 22 2.39 13.07 26.66
N GLU A 23 2.12 14.01 25.73
CA GLU A 23 2.65 15.39 25.81
C GLU A 23 2.08 16.17 27.00
N ASP A 24 0.81 15.93 27.36
CA ASP A 24 0.19 16.52 28.55
C ASP A 24 0.86 16.05 29.85
N ASP A 25 1.19 14.76 29.93
CA ASP A 25 1.84 14.17 31.13
C ASP A 25 3.38 14.38 31.13
N HIS A 26 4.00 14.57 29.95
CA HIS A 26 5.46 14.61 29.74
C HIS A 26 5.88 15.75 28.81
N PRO A 27 5.58 17.00 29.13
CA PRO A 27 5.80 18.13 28.22
C PRO A 27 7.26 18.30 27.83
N GLY A 28 7.53 18.17 26.52
CA GLY A 28 8.84 18.39 25.94
C GLY A 28 9.89 17.27 26.14
N GLU A 29 9.51 16.14 26.77
CA GLU A 29 10.48 15.04 27.01
C GLU A 29 10.88 14.33 25.72
N LYS A 30 9.96 14.10 24.80
CA LYS A 30 10.23 13.38 23.53
C LYS A 30 9.50 14.02 22.36
N LYS A 31 10.15 14.03 21.21
CA LYS A 31 9.52 14.36 19.94
C LYS A 31 8.87 13.11 19.39
N ILE A 32 7.57 13.16 19.15
CA ILE A 32 6.80 12.04 18.61
C ILE A 32 6.08 12.52 17.34
N HIS A 33 6.21 11.77 16.25
CA HIS A 33 5.45 12.00 15.02
C HIS A 33 4.66 10.76 14.63
N VAL A 34 3.44 10.96 14.13
CA VAL A 34 2.57 9.89 13.64
C VAL A 34 2.42 10.03 12.13
N PHE A 35 2.98 9.09 11.39
CA PHE A 35 2.84 9.02 9.94
C PHE A 35 1.52 8.33 9.57
N ASN A 36 0.71 9.01 8.75
CA ASN A 36 -0.37 8.38 8.01
C ASN A 36 0.20 7.75 6.74
N SER A 37 0.24 6.44 6.65
CA SER A 37 0.82 5.78 5.47
C SER A 37 0.07 6.06 4.16
N LEU A 38 -1.15 6.56 4.23
CA LEU A 38 -2.10 6.67 3.12
C LEU A 38 -2.32 5.32 2.40
N ALA A 39 -1.94 4.22 3.02
CA ALA A 39 -1.89 2.89 2.41
C ALA A 39 -2.12 1.78 3.44
N THR A 40 -1.75 0.56 3.05
CA THR A 40 -1.80 -0.67 3.86
C THR A 40 -0.76 -1.67 3.35
N SER A 41 -0.60 -2.79 4.06
CA SER A 41 0.17 -3.96 3.61
C SER A 41 1.65 -3.66 3.35
N GLY A 42 2.20 -4.13 2.21
CA GLY A 42 3.61 -3.97 1.86
C GLY A 42 4.08 -2.52 1.80
N LEU A 43 3.17 -1.55 1.60
CA LEU A 43 3.57 -0.15 1.56
C LEU A 43 3.96 0.37 2.94
N GLU A 44 3.29 -0.08 4.01
CA GLU A 44 3.72 0.25 5.39
C GLU A 44 5.12 -0.31 5.67
N THR A 45 5.44 -1.49 5.12
CA THR A 45 6.78 -2.07 5.23
C THR A 45 7.84 -1.19 4.52
N LEU A 46 7.56 -0.71 3.31
CA LEU A 46 8.47 0.18 2.58
C LEU A 46 8.69 1.50 3.34
N ILE A 47 7.63 2.10 3.87
CA ILE A 47 7.72 3.32 4.67
C ILE A 47 8.55 3.08 5.95
N ALA A 48 8.35 1.95 6.62
CA ALA A 48 9.13 1.61 7.81
C ALA A 48 10.63 1.44 7.49
N TYR A 49 10.97 0.84 6.35
CA TYR A 49 12.36 0.76 5.89
C TYR A 49 12.94 2.14 5.58
N GLU A 50 12.17 3.03 4.96
CA GLU A 50 12.62 4.40 4.66
C GLU A 50 12.85 5.22 5.93
N ILE A 51 11.93 5.15 6.91
CA ILE A 51 12.12 5.76 8.23
C ILE A 51 13.42 5.28 8.86
N ARG A 52 13.67 3.97 8.82
CA ARG A 52 14.89 3.39 9.38
C ARG A 52 16.14 3.86 8.65
N ARG A 53 16.13 3.84 7.33
CA ARG A 53 17.24 4.29 6.48
C ARG A 53 17.63 5.73 6.78
N LEU A 54 16.66 6.64 6.85
CA LEU A 54 16.86 8.06 7.13
C LEU A 54 17.36 8.27 8.56
N LYS A 55 16.78 7.58 9.54
CA LYS A 55 17.26 7.61 10.93
C LYS A 55 18.71 7.13 11.03
N ASP A 56 19.04 6.01 10.39
CA ASP A 56 20.38 5.40 10.47
C ASP A 56 21.44 6.24 9.71
N SER A 57 21.02 7.15 8.81
CA SER A 57 21.90 8.14 8.17
C SER A 57 22.29 9.33 9.07
N GLY A 58 21.73 9.40 10.28
CA GLY A 58 22.05 10.44 11.26
C GLY A 58 21.34 11.78 11.02
N LEU A 59 20.31 11.82 10.21
CA LEU A 59 19.52 13.04 9.98
C LEU A 59 18.78 13.48 11.27
N PRO A 60 18.62 14.80 11.49
CA PRO A 60 17.76 15.33 12.55
C PRO A 60 16.31 14.85 12.41
N PHE A 61 15.62 14.74 13.55
CA PHE A 61 14.24 14.24 13.60
C PHE A 61 13.29 14.93 12.62
N GLU A 62 13.32 16.26 12.54
CA GLU A 62 12.47 17.06 11.66
C GLU A 62 12.72 16.76 10.19
N GLN A 63 13.98 16.57 9.80
CA GLN A 63 14.33 16.22 8.43
C GLN A 63 13.92 14.79 8.07
N VAL A 64 14.01 13.86 9.04
CA VAL A 64 13.47 12.50 8.84
C VAL A 64 11.97 12.57 8.62
N VAL A 65 11.23 13.34 9.43
CA VAL A 65 9.79 13.52 9.27
C VAL A 65 9.44 14.08 7.89
N GLU A 66 10.06 15.18 7.49
CA GLU A 66 9.83 15.84 6.20
C GLU A 66 10.07 14.90 5.02
N GLN A 67 11.21 14.19 5.00
CA GLN A 67 11.56 13.28 3.92
C GLN A 67 10.64 12.05 3.86
N VAL A 68 10.20 11.52 5.01
CA VAL A 68 9.25 10.40 5.05
C VAL A 68 7.87 10.83 4.56
N GLU A 69 7.40 12.03 4.94
CA GLU A 69 6.14 12.56 4.41
C GLU A 69 6.19 12.74 2.88
N ASP A 70 7.29 13.32 2.35
CA ASP A 70 7.49 13.41 0.90
C ASP A 70 7.52 12.02 0.24
N TYR A 71 8.23 11.06 0.83
CA TYR A 71 8.27 9.68 0.35
C TYR A 71 6.87 9.05 0.27
N ILE A 72 6.06 9.18 1.33
CA ILE A 72 4.69 8.66 1.38
C ILE A 72 3.84 9.26 0.26
N HIS A 73 3.90 10.57 0.08
CA HIS A 73 3.04 11.28 -0.85
C HIS A 73 3.46 11.12 -2.31
N ASN A 74 4.75 11.18 -2.59
CA ASN A 74 5.26 11.37 -3.95
C ASN A 74 6.02 10.16 -4.51
N HIS A 75 6.56 9.30 -3.64
CA HIS A 75 7.49 8.25 -4.06
C HIS A 75 6.98 6.83 -3.85
N THR A 76 5.70 6.65 -3.54
CA THR A 76 5.12 5.33 -3.31
C THR A 76 3.84 5.12 -4.08
N ALA A 77 3.53 3.86 -4.40
CA ALA A 77 2.27 3.48 -5.00
C ALA A 77 1.81 2.08 -4.54
N LEU A 78 0.51 1.84 -4.67
CA LEU A 78 -0.10 0.57 -4.32
C LEU A 78 -1.23 0.24 -5.30
N TYR A 79 -1.17 -0.98 -5.87
CA TYR A 79 -2.25 -1.60 -6.63
C TYR A 79 -2.68 -2.90 -5.97
N PHE A 80 -3.93 -3.28 -6.18
CA PHE A 80 -4.40 -4.59 -5.73
C PHE A 80 -5.49 -5.16 -6.64
N CYS A 81 -5.56 -6.49 -6.68
CA CYS A 81 -6.59 -7.24 -7.35
C CYS A 81 -7.08 -8.35 -6.40
N LEU A 82 -8.31 -8.23 -5.92
CA LEU A 82 -8.90 -9.16 -4.96
C LEU A 82 -9.89 -10.09 -5.66
N GLU A 83 -10.05 -11.30 -5.11
CA GLU A 83 -11.05 -12.24 -5.62
C GLU A 83 -12.47 -11.78 -5.29
N SER A 84 -12.67 -11.20 -4.10
CA SER A 84 -13.91 -10.56 -3.66
C SER A 84 -13.60 -9.23 -2.95
N LEU A 85 -14.53 -8.29 -3.09
CA LEU A 85 -14.55 -7.03 -2.34
C LEU A 85 -15.58 -7.03 -1.21
N ASP A 86 -16.21 -8.18 -0.93
CA ASP A 86 -17.29 -8.28 0.04
C ASP A 86 -16.84 -7.91 1.45
N ALA A 87 -15.64 -8.33 1.87
CA ALA A 87 -15.10 -7.94 3.16
C ALA A 87 -14.92 -6.42 3.30
N LEU A 88 -14.40 -5.75 2.28
CA LEU A 88 -14.28 -4.28 2.26
C LEU A 88 -15.65 -3.60 2.25
N LYS A 89 -16.59 -4.12 1.46
CA LYS A 89 -17.96 -3.60 1.36
C LYS A 89 -18.73 -3.75 2.67
N ASN A 90 -18.76 -4.96 3.22
CA ASN A 90 -19.55 -5.28 4.41
C ASN A 90 -19.04 -4.54 5.66
N ASN A 91 -17.76 -4.19 5.68
CA ASN A 91 -17.16 -3.41 6.75
C ASN A 91 -17.10 -1.90 6.45
N GLY A 92 -17.72 -1.42 5.36
CA GLY A 92 -17.80 0.00 5.05
C GLY A 92 -16.47 0.64 4.61
N ARG A 93 -15.54 -0.10 3.97
CA ARG A 93 -14.24 0.39 3.50
C ARG A 93 -14.20 0.64 1.98
N LEU A 94 -15.38 0.61 1.33
CA LEU A 94 -15.54 0.87 -0.12
C LEU A 94 -16.42 2.08 -0.43
N PHE A 95 -16.46 3.09 0.43
CA PHE A 95 -17.35 4.24 0.25
C PHE A 95 -17.24 4.89 -1.14
N SER A 96 -16.03 5.09 -1.64
CA SER A 96 -15.77 5.71 -2.94
C SER A 96 -16.10 4.82 -4.14
N LEU A 97 -16.21 3.50 -3.96
CA LEU A 97 -16.41 2.52 -5.04
C LEU A 97 -17.72 1.74 -4.96
N ALA A 98 -18.52 1.94 -3.91
CA ALA A 98 -19.74 1.11 -3.66
C ALA A 98 -20.65 1.00 -4.88
N ALA A 99 -20.96 2.10 -5.56
CA ALA A 99 -21.80 2.12 -6.76
C ALA A 99 -21.14 1.44 -7.97
N THR A 100 -19.81 1.49 -8.08
CA THR A 100 -19.04 0.87 -9.17
C THR A 100 -18.99 -0.65 -9.02
N VAL A 101 -18.79 -1.11 -7.80
CA VAL A 101 -18.72 -2.56 -7.45
C VAL A 101 -20.05 -3.24 -7.73
N ILE A 102 -21.19 -2.63 -7.36
CA ILE A 102 -22.53 -3.18 -7.59
C ILE A 102 -22.79 -3.41 -9.08
N LYS A 103 -22.37 -2.49 -9.95
CA LYS A 103 -22.57 -2.60 -11.41
C LYS A 103 -21.64 -3.61 -12.10
N LYS A 104 -20.59 -4.09 -11.42
CA LYS A 104 -19.50 -4.87 -12.04
C LYS A 104 -19.27 -6.23 -11.37
N LEU A 105 -20.31 -6.83 -10.84
CA LEU A 105 -20.28 -8.06 -10.02
C LEU A 105 -19.52 -9.27 -10.62
N LYS A 106 -19.34 -9.30 -11.95
CA LYS A 106 -18.66 -10.40 -12.68
C LYS A 106 -17.23 -10.04 -13.14
N MET A 107 -16.74 -8.84 -12.81
CA MET A 107 -15.45 -8.37 -13.28
C MET A 107 -14.39 -8.42 -12.17
N LYS A 108 -13.16 -8.72 -12.53
CA LYS A 108 -12.00 -8.55 -11.68
C LYS A 108 -11.59 -7.07 -11.71
N LEU A 109 -11.67 -6.42 -10.57
CA LEU A 109 -11.33 -5.01 -10.44
C LEU A 109 -9.86 -4.87 -10.05
N ILE A 110 -9.18 -3.95 -10.70
CA ILE A 110 -7.84 -3.48 -10.35
C ILE A 110 -8.04 -2.18 -9.62
N CYS A 111 -7.71 -2.18 -8.35
CA CYS A 111 -7.83 -1.00 -7.50
C CYS A 111 -6.44 -0.45 -7.17
N GLN A 112 -6.40 0.80 -6.78
CA GLN A 112 -5.19 1.49 -6.32
C GLN A 112 -5.51 2.40 -5.14
N ARG A 113 -4.49 2.82 -4.41
CA ARG A 113 -4.64 3.93 -3.47
C ARG A 113 -4.78 5.25 -4.25
N SER A 114 -5.63 6.14 -3.77
CA SER A 114 -5.65 7.54 -4.22
C SER A 114 -4.57 8.36 -3.51
N SER A 115 -4.37 9.59 -3.92
CA SER A 115 -3.49 10.56 -3.23
C SER A 115 -3.91 10.81 -1.78
N GLU A 116 -5.18 10.61 -1.46
CA GLU A 116 -5.74 10.81 -0.11
C GLU A 116 -5.76 9.54 0.74
N GLY A 117 -5.24 8.41 0.23
CA GLY A 117 -5.27 7.12 0.93
C GLY A 117 -6.60 6.38 0.88
N THR A 118 -7.54 6.78 0.01
CA THR A 118 -8.76 6.01 -0.27
C THR A 118 -8.53 4.96 -1.35
N ILE A 119 -9.49 4.04 -1.50
CA ILE A 119 -9.49 3.06 -2.58
C ILE A 119 -10.10 3.70 -3.84
N SER A 120 -9.40 3.61 -4.97
CA SER A 120 -9.88 4.04 -6.27
C SER A 120 -9.76 2.94 -7.32
N LEU A 121 -10.59 3.00 -8.38
CA LEU A 121 -10.57 2.05 -9.48
C LEU A 121 -9.50 2.46 -10.50
N ALA A 122 -8.54 1.58 -10.76
CA ALA A 122 -7.51 1.77 -11.79
C ALA A 122 -7.83 1.03 -13.10
N GLY A 123 -8.58 -0.07 -13.02
CA GLY A 123 -8.93 -0.85 -14.19
C GLY A 123 -9.84 -2.04 -13.87
N GLN A 124 -10.16 -2.81 -14.90
CA GLN A 124 -11.02 -3.98 -14.77
C GLN A 124 -10.82 -4.94 -15.94
N ASP A 125 -11.11 -6.24 -15.74
CA ASP A 125 -11.23 -7.24 -16.79
C ASP A 125 -12.15 -8.38 -16.33
N PHE A 126 -12.71 -9.15 -17.28
CA PHE A 126 -13.50 -10.33 -16.97
C PHE A 126 -12.63 -11.53 -16.57
N ALA A 127 -11.43 -11.64 -17.15
CA ALA A 127 -10.50 -12.73 -16.89
C ALA A 127 -9.43 -12.32 -15.86
N ALA A 128 -9.25 -13.13 -14.82
CA ALA A 128 -8.27 -12.86 -13.77
C ALA A 128 -6.84 -12.68 -14.32
N GLY A 129 -6.42 -13.53 -15.26
CA GLY A 129 -5.08 -13.43 -15.88
C GLY A 129 -4.87 -12.11 -16.63
N ARG A 130 -5.90 -11.64 -17.37
CA ARG A 130 -5.83 -10.34 -18.07
C ARG A 130 -5.85 -9.16 -17.09
N ALA A 131 -6.62 -9.25 -16.00
CA ALA A 131 -6.60 -8.23 -14.95
C ALA A 131 -5.21 -8.10 -14.33
N ILE A 132 -4.53 -9.21 -14.03
CA ILE A 132 -3.16 -9.22 -13.53
C ILE A 132 -2.19 -8.59 -14.56
N THR A 133 -2.27 -8.99 -15.83
CA THR A 133 -1.42 -8.39 -16.88
C THR A 133 -1.62 -6.88 -16.95
N LYS A 134 -2.88 -6.43 -16.97
CA LYS A 134 -3.22 -5.00 -16.99
C LYS A 134 -2.72 -4.25 -15.75
N MET A 135 -2.76 -4.88 -14.58
CA MET A 135 -2.18 -4.29 -13.37
C MET A 135 -0.66 -4.11 -13.51
N CYS A 136 0.05 -5.09 -14.05
CA CYS A 136 1.49 -4.98 -14.33
C CYS A 136 1.79 -3.90 -15.38
N ASP A 137 0.94 -3.73 -16.40
CA ASP A 137 1.07 -2.66 -17.39
C ASP A 137 0.89 -1.27 -16.76
N LEU A 138 -0.05 -1.13 -15.82
CA LEU A 138 -0.27 0.12 -15.07
C LEU A 138 0.94 0.45 -14.19
N ILE A 139 1.51 -0.56 -13.52
CA ILE A 139 2.74 -0.40 -12.73
C ILE A 139 3.89 0.06 -13.64
N ALA A 140 4.10 -0.61 -14.77
CA ALA A 140 5.18 -0.26 -15.69
C ALA A 140 5.05 1.19 -16.21
N LYS A 141 3.83 1.61 -16.52
CA LYS A 141 3.54 2.99 -16.95
C LYS A 141 3.82 4.03 -15.84
N ASP A 142 3.49 3.70 -14.59
CA ASP A 142 3.69 4.62 -13.44
C ASP A 142 5.17 4.86 -13.13
N VAL A 143 6.03 3.92 -13.50
CA VAL A 143 7.49 3.99 -13.28
C VAL A 143 8.29 4.21 -14.56
N GLU A 144 7.63 4.51 -15.67
CA GLU A 144 8.30 4.73 -16.96
C GLU A 144 9.33 5.84 -16.88
N GLY A 145 10.55 5.57 -17.37
CA GLY A 145 11.66 6.52 -17.36
C GLY A 145 12.36 6.74 -16.01
N LYS A 146 11.96 6.00 -14.96
CA LYS A 146 12.60 6.12 -13.65
C LYS A 146 13.71 5.08 -13.45
N ASP A 147 14.74 5.45 -12.69
CA ASP A 147 15.75 4.50 -12.20
C ASP A 147 15.18 3.72 -11.02
N LEU A 148 14.97 2.42 -11.24
CA LEU A 148 14.41 1.50 -10.25
C LEU A 148 15.47 0.56 -9.64
N SER A 149 16.76 0.74 -9.98
CA SER A 149 17.85 -0.16 -9.55
C SER A 149 17.99 -0.29 -8.03
N HIS A 150 17.58 0.74 -7.29
CA HIS A 150 17.57 0.78 -5.82
C HIS A 150 16.16 0.74 -5.23
N ARG A 151 15.15 0.55 -6.06
CA ARG A 151 13.75 0.54 -5.65
C ARG A 151 13.25 -0.87 -5.38
N THR A 152 12.26 -0.96 -4.51
CA THR A 152 11.70 -2.24 -4.05
C THR A 152 10.21 -2.33 -4.40
N LEU A 153 9.82 -3.49 -4.91
CA LEU A 153 8.42 -3.86 -5.10
C LEU A 153 8.09 -5.03 -4.18
N ILE A 154 7.01 -4.91 -3.42
CA ILE A 154 6.50 -5.94 -2.51
C ILE A 154 5.16 -6.47 -3.03
N ILE A 155 5.08 -7.79 -3.22
CA ILE A 155 3.85 -8.49 -3.58
C ILE A 155 3.35 -9.24 -2.35
N SER A 156 2.27 -8.78 -1.74
CA SER A 156 1.59 -9.48 -0.66
C SER A 156 0.46 -10.35 -1.23
N HIS A 157 0.39 -11.62 -0.84
CA HIS A 157 -0.62 -12.56 -1.35
C HIS A 157 -1.33 -13.34 -0.24
N VAL A 158 -2.59 -13.72 -0.47
CA VAL A 158 -3.37 -14.58 0.42
C VAL A 158 -3.54 -15.96 -0.21
N CYS A 159 -2.78 -16.93 0.26
CA CYS A 159 -2.84 -18.34 -0.19
C CYS A 159 -2.76 -18.55 -1.71
N CYS A 160 -2.02 -17.70 -2.45
CA CYS A 160 -1.86 -17.81 -3.91
C CYS A 160 -0.43 -17.48 -4.37
N PRO A 161 0.59 -18.25 -3.92
CA PRO A 161 1.99 -17.99 -4.27
C PRO A 161 2.26 -18.05 -5.77
N GLU A 162 1.59 -18.91 -6.52
CA GLU A 162 1.74 -19.04 -7.98
C GLU A 162 1.31 -17.74 -8.68
N LYS A 163 0.22 -17.13 -8.22
CA LYS A 163 -0.24 -15.82 -8.73
C LYS A 163 0.78 -14.72 -8.41
N ALA A 164 1.34 -14.71 -7.19
CA ALA A 164 2.36 -13.76 -6.81
C ALA A 164 3.64 -13.90 -7.64
N ASN A 165 4.10 -15.14 -7.90
CA ASN A 165 5.23 -15.41 -8.80
C ASN A 165 4.94 -14.94 -10.24
N THR A 166 3.75 -15.23 -10.77
CA THR A 166 3.33 -14.74 -12.09
C THR A 166 3.38 -13.20 -12.19
N ILE A 167 2.98 -12.49 -11.13
CA ILE A 167 3.09 -11.03 -11.08
C ILE A 167 4.56 -10.60 -11.07
N ALA A 168 5.39 -11.23 -10.23
CA ALA A 168 6.81 -10.92 -10.16
C ALA A 168 7.51 -11.08 -11.50
N ASP A 169 7.23 -12.16 -12.22
CA ASP A 169 7.81 -12.44 -13.54
C ASP A 169 7.37 -11.41 -14.58
N LYS A 170 6.06 -11.08 -14.63
CA LYS A 170 5.54 -10.03 -15.52
C LYS A 170 6.10 -8.64 -15.22
N VAL A 171 6.34 -8.34 -13.95
CA VAL A 171 6.98 -7.07 -13.55
C VAL A 171 8.44 -7.07 -13.99
N ARG A 172 9.21 -8.16 -13.80
CA ARG A 172 10.61 -8.27 -14.26
C ARG A 172 10.76 -8.11 -15.77
N GLU A 173 9.77 -8.57 -16.55
CA GLU A 173 9.77 -8.40 -18.00
C GLU A 173 9.63 -6.92 -18.44
N LYS A 174 9.04 -6.07 -17.59
CA LYS A 174 8.66 -4.69 -17.93
C LYS A 174 9.44 -3.62 -17.16
N CYS A 175 9.92 -3.94 -15.97
CA CYS A 175 10.50 -3.00 -15.02
C CYS A 175 11.76 -3.58 -14.37
N SER A 176 12.78 -2.73 -14.18
CA SER A 176 14.08 -3.12 -13.60
C SER A 176 14.16 -2.80 -12.11
N PHE A 177 13.13 -3.19 -11.31
CA PHE A 177 13.21 -3.03 -9.86
C PHE A 177 14.42 -3.78 -9.29
N GLY A 178 15.21 -3.10 -8.44
CA GLY A 178 16.36 -3.71 -7.78
C GLY A 178 15.97 -4.87 -6.87
N ASN A 179 14.81 -4.77 -6.22
CA ASN A 179 14.29 -5.83 -5.36
C ASN A 179 12.81 -6.10 -5.65
N ILE A 180 12.46 -7.39 -5.75
CA ILE A 180 11.06 -7.84 -5.78
C ILE A 180 10.89 -8.87 -4.66
N ILE A 181 10.06 -8.53 -3.67
CA ILE A 181 9.84 -9.32 -2.46
C ILE A 181 8.42 -9.88 -2.49
N ILE A 182 8.27 -11.18 -2.28
CA ILE A 182 6.96 -11.84 -2.16
C ILE A 182 6.71 -12.17 -0.70
N LEU A 183 5.58 -11.71 -0.16
CA LEU A 183 5.19 -11.91 1.22
C LEU A 183 3.81 -12.57 1.31
N LYS A 184 3.69 -13.53 2.22
CA LYS A 184 2.38 -14.06 2.61
C LYS A 184 1.69 -13.02 3.49
N ALA A 185 0.49 -12.58 3.09
CA ALA A 185 -0.32 -11.72 3.90
C ALA A 185 -0.77 -12.43 5.18
N SER A 186 -0.84 -11.71 6.29
CA SER A 186 -1.27 -12.23 7.59
C SER A 186 -2.31 -11.32 8.23
N GLY A 187 -2.98 -11.81 9.27
CA GLY A 187 -3.94 -11.06 10.07
C GLY A 187 -5.00 -10.35 9.23
N LEU A 188 -5.16 -9.07 9.47
CA LEU A 188 -6.21 -8.23 8.89
C LEU A 188 -6.15 -8.13 7.37
N ASN A 189 -4.95 -8.12 6.78
CA ASN A 189 -4.79 -8.09 5.33
C ASN A 189 -5.41 -9.34 4.67
N SER A 190 -5.27 -10.52 5.28
CA SER A 190 -5.89 -11.76 4.78
C SER A 190 -7.42 -11.73 4.87
N LEU A 191 -7.98 -11.11 5.91
CA LEU A 191 -9.42 -10.94 6.07
C LEU A 191 -10.00 -10.11 4.91
N TYR A 192 -9.39 -8.96 4.62
CA TYR A 192 -9.91 -8.04 3.59
C TYR A 192 -9.57 -8.45 2.16
N ALA A 193 -8.40 -9.05 1.94
CA ALA A 193 -7.98 -9.46 0.60
C ALA A 193 -8.58 -10.82 0.18
N SER A 194 -9.01 -11.64 1.13
CA SER A 194 -9.55 -12.99 0.92
C SER A 194 -8.56 -13.92 0.19
N GLY A 195 -8.83 -15.22 0.18
CA GLY A 195 -8.01 -16.20 -0.53
C GLY A 195 -7.90 -15.86 -2.01
N GLY A 196 -6.69 -15.85 -2.56
CA GLY A 196 -6.43 -15.48 -3.96
C GLY A 196 -6.20 -13.98 -4.18
N GLY A 197 -6.38 -13.13 -3.16
CA GLY A 197 -6.10 -11.69 -3.25
C GLY A 197 -4.61 -11.38 -3.31
N VAL A 198 -4.25 -10.34 -4.07
CA VAL A 198 -2.87 -9.84 -4.19
C VAL A 198 -2.85 -8.32 -4.05
N ILE A 199 -1.83 -7.82 -3.35
CA ILE A 199 -1.56 -6.41 -3.15
C ILE A 199 -0.11 -6.16 -3.56
N VAL A 200 0.12 -5.22 -4.47
CA VAL A 200 1.45 -4.86 -4.98
C VAL A 200 1.75 -3.44 -4.53
N SER A 201 2.78 -3.30 -3.73
CA SER A 201 3.26 -2.02 -3.18
C SER A 201 4.67 -1.76 -3.69
N TYR A 202 4.99 -0.54 -4.07
CA TYR A 202 6.33 -0.22 -4.56
C TYR A 202 6.69 1.24 -4.30
N ASP A 203 7.98 1.50 -4.23
CA ASP A 203 8.56 2.83 -4.31
C ASP A 203 8.95 3.15 -5.76
N LYS A 204 8.89 4.44 -6.11
CA LYS A 204 9.03 4.91 -7.48
C LYS A 204 9.85 6.19 -7.60
#